data_7afc8ac13bb6a5978467893b06b2f998
#
_entry.id   7afc8ac13bb6a5978467893b06b2f998
#
_cell.length_a   1.000
_cell.length_b   1.000
_cell.length_c   1.000
_cell.angle_alpha   90.00
_cell.angle_beta   90.00
_cell.angle_gamma   90.00
#
_symmetry.space_group_name_H-M   'P 1'
#
loop_
_entity.id
_entity.type
_entity.pdbx_description
1 polymer ?
#
loop_
_entity_poly.entity_id
_entity_poly.type
_entity_poly.pdbx_seq_one_letter_code
_entity_poly.pdbx_strand_id
1 'polypeptide(L)'
;MTVTDVTQSTFSYKPLLVATGLNMIWINLSEVFRYFAFVMPMMRDAFPVLPEVAPMNIPVFLVWGIWDTILVLSVCMIAWLSLDKFGTSIKSTVLIGTGIWASIFVILWLGLFNMNLATPQILLTALPLAWIELVVAVFIVRWSMLRN
;
A
#
# COMPACT_ATOMS: atom_id res chain seq x y z
N MET A 1 -47.52 0.31 -15.10
CA MET A 1 -46.30 -0.07 -14.38
C MET A 1 -45.14 0.19 -15.34
N THR A 2 -44.53 1.32 -15.22
CA THR A 2 -43.37 1.73 -16.01
C THR A 2 -42.11 1.07 -15.43
N VAL A 3 -41.51 0.20 -16.21
CA VAL A 3 -40.19 -0.38 -15.91
C VAL A 3 -39.19 0.74 -15.96
N THR A 4 -38.71 1.19 -14.81
CA THR A 4 -37.61 2.15 -14.69
C THR A 4 -36.40 1.51 -15.31
N ASP A 5 -35.92 2.10 -16.41
CA ASP A 5 -34.60 1.84 -16.99
C ASP A 5 -33.53 2.01 -15.90
N VAL A 6 -33.05 0.88 -15.40
CA VAL A 6 -31.82 0.84 -14.63
C VAL A 6 -30.70 1.09 -15.65
N THR A 7 -30.34 2.35 -15.82
CA THR A 7 -29.14 2.73 -16.56
C THR A 7 -27.96 2.03 -15.90
N GLN A 8 -27.53 0.93 -16.48
CA GLN A 8 -26.26 0.28 -16.13
C GLN A 8 -25.17 1.33 -16.42
N SER A 9 -24.63 1.91 -15.35
CA SER A 9 -23.43 2.70 -15.47
C SER A 9 -22.34 1.78 -16.03
N THR A 10 -21.92 2.03 -17.27
CA THR A 10 -20.84 1.29 -17.89
C THR A 10 -19.58 1.52 -17.06
N PHE A 11 -19.18 0.52 -16.28
CA PHE A 11 -17.96 0.59 -15.47
C PHE A 11 -16.76 0.82 -16.39
N SER A 12 -16.15 2.00 -16.29
CA SER A 12 -14.97 2.33 -17.08
C SER A 12 -13.71 1.85 -16.35
N TYR A 13 -13.01 0.88 -16.92
CA TYR A 13 -11.73 0.38 -16.37
C TYR A 13 -10.56 1.35 -16.56
N LYS A 14 -10.72 2.34 -17.43
CA LYS A 14 -9.64 3.26 -17.80
C LYS A 14 -9.06 4.02 -16.60
N PRO A 15 -9.86 4.64 -15.72
CA PRO A 15 -9.34 5.32 -14.54
C PRO A 15 -8.65 4.38 -13.56
N LEU A 16 -9.17 3.15 -13.39
CA LEU A 16 -8.54 2.17 -12.52
C LEU A 16 -7.16 1.74 -13.06
N LEU A 17 -7.02 1.51 -14.35
CA LEU A 17 -5.74 1.18 -14.98
C LEU A 17 -4.72 2.32 -14.83
N VAL A 18 -5.15 3.57 -15.03
CA VAL A 18 -4.29 4.75 -14.83
C VAL A 18 -3.84 4.85 -13.38
N ALA A 19 -4.76 4.69 -12.42
CA ALA A 19 -4.43 4.72 -11.00
C ALA A 19 -3.46 3.60 -10.62
N THR A 20 -3.67 2.39 -11.13
CA THR A 20 -2.78 1.25 -10.89
C THR A 20 -1.39 1.50 -11.47
N GLY A 21 -1.27 1.99 -12.70
CA GLY A 21 0.02 2.33 -13.30
C GLY A 21 0.81 3.38 -12.52
N LEU A 22 0.14 4.43 -12.04
CA LEU A 22 0.76 5.47 -11.20
C LEU A 22 1.17 4.91 -9.83
N ASN A 23 0.34 4.07 -9.23
CA ASN A 23 0.63 3.46 -7.94
C ASN A 23 1.73 2.39 -8.03
N MET A 24 1.91 1.71 -9.17
CA MET A 24 3.08 0.85 -9.41
C MET A 24 4.38 1.64 -9.28
N ILE A 25 4.42 2.87 -9.79
CA ILE A 25 5.60 3.73 -9.64
C ILE A 25 5.71 4.24 -8.20
N TRP A 26 4.64 4.81 -7.65
CA TRP A 26 4.65 5.45 -6.33
C TRP A 26 5.00 4.48 -5.20
N ILE A 27 4.28 3.36 -5.09
CA ILE A 27 4.47 2.38 -4.02
C ILE A 27 5.86 1.76 -4.12
N ASN A 28 6.29 1.30 -5.30
CA ASN A 28 7.62 0.72 -5.46
C ASN A 28 8.75 1.70 -5.10
N LEU A 29 8.67 2.96 -5.52
CA LEU A 29 9.67 3.98 -5.12
C LEU A 29 9.67 4.23 -3.61
N SER A 30 8.50 4.31 -3.00
CA SER A 30 8.33 4.50 -1.55
C SER A 30 8.86 3.30 -0.75
N GLU A 31 8.53 2.08 -1.17
CA GLU A 31 9.01 0.83 -0.57
C GLU A 31 10.54 0.72 -0.64
N VAL A 32 11.12 0.95 -1.82
CA VAL A 32 12.57 0.93 -2.01
C VAL A 32 13.25 1.97 -1.13
N PHE A 33 12.73 3.21 -1.12
CA PHE A 33 13.26 4.26 -0.25
C PHE A 33 13.18 3.87 1.23
N ARG A 34 12.00 3.46 1.72
CA ARG A 34 11.80 3.06 3.11
C ARG A 34 12.72 1.91 3.51
N TYR A 35 12.85 0.90 2.65
CA TYR A 35 13.69 -0.26 2.92
C TYR A 35 15.16 0.11 3.01
N PHE A 36 15.74 0.72 1.99
CA PHE A 36 17.18 0.98 1.94
C PHE A 36 17.61 2.11 2.88
N ALA A 37 16.80 3.16 3.03
CA ALA A 37 17.16 4.28 3.89
C ALA A 37 17.01 4.00 5.38
N PHE A 38 16.06 3.14 5.77
CA PHE A 38 15.70 2.95 7.18
C PHE A 38 15.64 1.48 7.60
N VAL A 39 14.77 0.67 7.00
CA VAL A 39 14.42 -0.66 7.53
C VAL A 39 15.64 -1.59 7.48
N MET A 40 16.32 -1.68 6.36
CA MET A 40 17.47 -2.58 6.19
C MET A 40 18.61 -2.26 7.17
N PRO A 41 19.11 -1.01 7.30
CA PRO A 41 20.15 -0.72 8.28
C PRO A 41 19.68 -0.97 9.72
N MET A 42 18.47 -0.56 10.08
CA MET A 42 17.93 -0.80 11.42
C MET A 42 17.78 -2.30 11.75
N MET A 43 17.39 -3.13 10.78
CA MET A 43 17.31 -4.58 10.96
C MET A 43 18.69 -5.20 11.16
N ARG A 44 19.70 -4.77 10.40
CA ARG A 44 21.07 -5.27 10.54
C ARG A 44 21.69 -4.89 11.87
N ASP A 45 21.44 -3.67 12.35
CA ASP A 45 21.91 -3.19 13.65
C ASP A 45 21.20 -3.90 14.81
N ALA A 46 19.92 -4.20 14.66
CA ALA A 46 19.13 -4.88 15.69
C ALA A 46 19.45 -6.36 15.83
N PHE A 47 19.90 -7.02 14.75
CA PHE A 47 20.14 -8.47 14.69
C PHE A 47 21.55 -8.82 14.20
N PRO A 48 22.62 -8.34 14.87
CA PRO A 48 23.99 -8.50 14.40
C PRO A 48 24.50 -9.94 14.39
N VAL A 49 23.85 -10.81 15.15
CA VAL A 49 24.21 -12.24 15.23
C VAL A 49 23.52 -13.10 14.14
N LEU A 50 22.59 -12.54 13.40
CA LEU A 50 21.93 -13.23 12.30
C LEU A 50 22.68 -12.93 10.99
N PRO A 51 23.44 -13.88 10.43
CA PRO A 51 24.04 -13.69 9.12
C PRO A 51 22.94 -13.49 8.08
N GLU A 52 23.15 -12.57 7.18
CA GLU A 52 22.24 -12.30 6.07
C GLU A 52 20.83 -11.78 6.47
N VAL A 53 20.68 -11.18 7.67
CA VAL A 53 19.41 -10.48 7.97
C VAL A 53 19.17 -9.36 6.95
N ALA A 54 17.94 -9.21 6.51
CA ALA A 54 17.56 -8.28 5.44
C ALA A 54 18.48 -8.40 4.19
N PRO A 55 18.59 -9.60 3.59
CA PRO A 55 19.42 -9.78 2.40
C PRO A 55 18.81 -9.06 1.21
N MET A 56 19.66 -8.64 0.28
CA MET A 56 19.20 -8.09 -0.99
C MET A 56 20.04 -8.71 -2.12
N ASN A 57 19.49 -9.72 -2.74
CA ASN A 57 20.04 -10.40 -3.90
C ASN A 57 18.95 -10.57 -4.96
N ILE A 58 19.31 -11.05 -6.15
CA ILE A 58 18.36 -11.18 -7.27
C ILE A 58 17.12 -12.02 -6.93
N PRO A 59 17.21 -13.22 -6.33
CA PRO A 59 16.05 -13.99 -5.94
C PRO A 59 15.11 -13.24 -4.97
N VAL A 60 15.67 -12.59 -3.95
CA VAL A 60 14.90 -11.79 -2.99
C VAL A 60 14.20 -10.62 -3.68
N PHE A 61 14.91 -9.93 -4.58
CA PHE A 61 14.35 -8.81 -5.33
C PHE A 61 13.20 -9.25 -6.26
N LEU A 62 13.30 -10.41 -6.90
CA LEU A 62 12.23 -10.95 -7.75
C LEU A 62 10.98 -11.30 -6.94
N VAL A 63 11.15 -11.94 -5.78
CA VAL A 63 10.03 -12.24 -4.86
C VAL A 63 9.40 -10.95 -4.36
N TRP A 64 10.20 -9.93 -4.04
CA TRP A 64 9.70 -8.62 -3.65
C TRP A 64 8.86 -7.98 -4.76
N GLY A 65 9.33 -7.97 -6.01
CA GLY A 65 8.57 -7.44 -7.14
C GLY A 65 7.21 -8.13 -7.36
N ILE A 66 7.11 -9.45 -7.12
CA ILE A 66 5.82 -10.17 -7.17
C ILE A 66 4.91 -9.71 -6.03
N TRP A 67 5.41 -9.66 -4.82
CA TRP A 67 4.67 -9.22 -3.65
C TRP A 67 4.18 -7.78 -3.82
N ASP A 68 5.05 -6.85 -4.21
CA ASP A 68 4.67 -5.45 -4.43
C ASP A 68 3.60 -5.31 -5.52
N THR A 69 3.69 -6.11 -6.57
CA THR A 69 2.64 -6.14 -7.61
C THR A 69 1.29 -6.53 -7.02
N ILE A 70 1.26 -7.58 -6.19
CA ILE A 70 0.02 -8.02 -5.52
C ILE A 70 -0.47 -6.93 -4.56
N LEU A 71 0.43 -6.29 -3.81
CA LEU A 71 0.10 -5.20 -2.89
C LEU A 71 -0.55 -4.04 -3.64
N VAL A 72 0.08 -3.55 -4.72
CA VAL A 72 -0.44 -2.44 -5.53
C VAL A 72 -1.82 -2.74 -6.10
N LEU A 73 -2.01 -3.93 -6.68
CA LEU A 73 -3.30 -4.35 -7.22
C LEU A 73 -4.38 -4.39 -6.12
N SER A 74 -4.05 -4.95 -4.96
CA SER A 74 -4.96 -5.03 -3.82
C SER A 74 -5.32 -3.64 -3.29
N VAL A 75 -4.34 -2.77 -3.08
CA VAL A 75 -4.55 -1.39 -2.62
C VAL A 75 -5.44 -0.61 -3.59
N CYS A 76 -5.15 -0.68 -4.89
CA CYS A 76 -5.94 0.03 -5.91
C CYS A 76 -7.37 -0.48 -5.97
N MET A 77 -7.58 -1.80 -5.91
CA MET A 77 -8.92 -2.39 -5.94
C MET A 77 -9.73 -2.01 -4.70
N ILE A 78 -9.15 -2.18 -3.49
CA ILE A 78 -9.83 -1.84 -2.24
C ILE A 78 -10.13 -0.34 -2.18
N ALA A 79 -9.17 0.50 -2.55
CA ALA A 79 -9.35 1.95 -2.59
C ALA A 79 -10.47 2.35 -3.56
N TRP A 80 -10.46 1.78 -4.76
CA TRP A 80 -11.49 2.05 -5.77
C TRP A 80 -12.89 1.71 -5.26
N LEU A 81 -13.10 0.46 -4.81
CA LEU A 81 -14.38 -0.01 -4.30
C LEU A 81 -14.86 0.80 -3.09
N SER A 82 -13.93 1.16 -2.21
CA SER A 82 -14.25 1.94 -1.01
C SER A 82 -14.62 3.39 -1.36
N LEU A 83 -13.89 4.04 -2.27
CA LEU A 83 -14.21 5.39 -2.73
C LEU A 83 -15.52 5.44 -3.49
N ASP A 84 -15.82 4.42 -4.30
CA ASP A 84 -17.09 4.29 -5.00
C ASP A 84 -18.27 4.20 -4.00
N LYS A 85 -18.10 3.40 -2.95
CA LYS A 85 -19.14 3.18 -1.93
C LYS A 85 -19.29 4.34 -0.94
N PHE A 86 -18.19 4.89 -0.42
CA PHE A 86 -18.19 5.86 0.68
C PHE A 86 -17.94 7.30 0.23
N GLY A 87 -17.78 7.52 -1.07
CA GLY A 87 -17.56 8.82 -1.69
C GLY A 87 -16.10 9.27 -1.69
N THR A 88 -15.83 10.24 -2.57
CA THR A 88 -14.49 10.73 -2.90
C THR A 88 -14.09 12.00 -2.11
N SER A 89 -14.62 12.22 -0.90
CA SER A 89 -14.21 13.34 -0.06
C SER A 89 -12.76 13.14 0.44
N ILE A 90 -12.08 14.24 0.79
CA ILE A 90 -10.73 14.16 1.40
C ILE A 90 -10.75 13.31 2.67
N LYS A 91 -11.77 13.47 3.51
CA LYS A 91 -11.95 12.71 4.73
C LYS A 91 -12.08 11.21 4.44
N SER A 92 -12.94 10.82 3.49
CA SER A 92 -13.08 9.43 3.06
C SER A 92 -11.75 8.87 2.54
N THR A 93 -11.02 9.63 1.72
CA THR A 93 -9.74 9.23 1.16
C THR A 93 -8.71 8.91 2.26
N VAL A 94 -8.55 9.78 3.25
CA VAL A 94 -7.63 9.56 4.37
C VAL A 94 -8.06 8.39 5.23
N LEU A 95 -9.36 8.26 5.53
CA LEU A 95 -9.87 7.13 6.33
C LEU A 95 -9.67 5.79 5.61
N ILE A 96 -9.92 5.73 4.31
CA ILE A 96 -9.71 4.52 3.50
C ILE A 96 -8.22 4.16 3.48
N GLY A 97 -7.32 5.12 3.22
CA GLY A 97 -5.87 4.89 3.25
C GLY A 97 -5.39 4.41 4.61
N THR A 98 -5.91 4.99 5.70
CA THR A 98 -5.61 4.56 7.06
C THR A 98 -6.14 3.15 7.34
N GLY A 99 -7.33 2.82 6.86
CA GLY A 99 -7.90 1.47 7.00
C GLY A 99 -7.08 0.40 6.27
N ILE A 100 -6.66 0.68 5.03
CA ILE A 100 -5.79 -0.21 4.25
C ILE A 100 -4.44 -0.37 4.95
N TRP A 101 -3.81 0.72 5.39
CA TRP A 101 -2.56 0.69 6.15
C TRP A 101 -2.68 -0.15 7.42
N ALA A 102 -3.75 0.03 8.20
CA ALA A 102 -3.95 -0.72 9.42
C ALA A 102 -4.13 -2.22 9.17
N SER A 103 -4.89 -2.59 8.14
CA SER A 103 -5.15 -3.98 7.79
C SER A 103 -3.96 -4.73 7.19
N ILE A 104 -3.02 -4.03 6.58
CA ILE A 104 -1.84 -4.64 5.96
C ILE A 104 -0.61 -4.46 6.84
N PHE A 105 -0.16 -3.21 7.03
CA PHE A 105 1.13 -2.93 7.66
C PHE A 105 1.11 -3.05 9.18
N VAL A 106 0.07 -2.57 9.85
CA VAL A 106 0.02 -2.67 11.32
C VAL A 106 -0.05 -4.13 11.73
N ILE A 107 -0.90 -4.94 11.08
CA ILE A 107 -1.02 -6.37 11.40
C ILE A 107 0.32 -7.09 11.14
N LEU A 108 0.95 -6.85 9.97
CA LEU A 108 2.24 -7.45 9.65
C LEU A 108 3.32 -7.09 10.67
N TRP A 109 3.50 -5.80 10.95
CA TRP A 109 4.56 -5.33 11.83
C TRP A 109 4.34 -5.72 13.29
N LEU A 110 3.10 -5.76 13.78
CA LEU A 110 2.78 -6.29 15.10
C LEU A 110 3.08 -7.79 15.19
N GLY A 111 2.82 -8.54 14.12
CA GLY A 111 3.19 -9.95 14.03
C GLY A 111 4.71 -10.14 14.12
N LEU A 112 5.49 -9.39 13.35
CA LEU A 112 6.96 -9.42 13.39
C LEU A 112 7.51 -9.03 14.77
N PHE A 113 6.95 -7.99 15.38
CA PHE A 113 7.31 -7.56 16.73
C PHE A 113 7.05 -8.65 17.76
N ASN A 114 5.86 -9.27 17.73
CA ASN A 114 5.51 -10.36 18.65
C ASN A 114 6.43 -11.58 18.51
N MET A 115 6.99 -11.81 17.33
CA MET A 115 7.95 -12.90 17.08
C MET A 115 9.42 -12.51 17.34
N ASN A 116 9.69 -11.35 17.93
CA ASN A 116 11.02 -10.77 18.10
C ASN A 116 11.83 -10.60 16.79
N LEU A 117 11.13 -10.38 15.68
CA LEU A 117 11.72 -10.11 14.36
C LEU A 117 11.72 -8.62 14.00
N ALA A 118 11.24 -7.77 14.89
CA ALA A 118 11.29 -6.31 14.78
C ALA A 118 11.42 -5.65 16.15
N THR A 119 12.06 -4.48 16.20
CA THR A 119 12.17 -3.66 17.42
C THR A 119 11.14 -2.52 17.42
N PRO A 120 10.83 -1.92 18.59
CA PRO A 120 9.96 -0.75 18.65
C PRO A 120 10.41 0.41 17.74
N GLN A 121 11.73 0.62 17.62
CA GLN A 121 12.29 1.67 16.77
C GLN A 121 11.98 1.43 15.29
N ILE A 122 12.09 0.17 14.84
CA ILE A 122 11.74 -0.20 13.46
C ILE A 122 10.26 0.06 13.20
N LEU A 123 9.36 -0.33 14.13
CA LEU A 123 7.94 -0.09 14.00
C LEU A 123 7.62 1.41 13.91
N LEU A 124 8.17 2.21 14.84
CA LEU A 124 7.95 3.65 14.88
C LEU A 124 8.47 4.40 13.64
N THR A 125 9.36 3.80 12.89
CA THR A 125 9.87 4.34 11.63
C THR A 125 9.09 3.82 10.43
N ALA A 126 8.90 2.51 10.35
CA ALA A 126 8.28 1.86 9.19
C ALA A 126 6.78 2.17 9.06
N LEU A 127 6.04 2.17 10.18
CA LEU A 127 4.58 2.35 10.17
C LEU A 127 4.13 3.75 9.70
N PRO A 128 4.70 4.87 10.21
CA PRO A 128 4.32 6.19 9.72
C PRO A 128 4.64 6.41 8.24
N LEU A 129 5.79 5.90 7.76
CA LEU A 129 6.18 6.00 6.36
C LEU A 129 5.22 5.21 5.46
N ALA A 130 4.86 3.99 5.85
CA ALA A 130 3.87 3.18 5.15
C ALA A 130 2.47 3.82 5.17
N TRP A 131 2.11 4.53 6.25
CA TRP A 131 0.85 5.26 6.31
C TRP A 131 0.79 6.39 5.28
N ILE A 132 1.84 7.21 5.18
CA ILE A 132 1.95 8.26 4.16
C ILE A 132 1.84 7.66 2.76
N GLU A 133 2.57 6.59 2.50
CA GLU A 133 2.57 5.87 1.24
C GLU A 133 1.17 5.46 0.80
N LEU A 134 0.41 4.80 1.69
CA LEU A 134 -0.92 4.30 1.36
C LEU A 134 -1.97 5.40 1.29
N VAL A 135 -1.88 6.43 2.12
CA VAL A 135 -2.77 7.59 1.99
C VAL A 135 -2.57 8.28 0.64
N VAL A 136 -1.32 8.49 0.21
CA VAL A 136 -1.02 9.06 -1.12
C VAL A 136 -1.51 8.14 -2.23
N ALA A 137 -1.34 6.82 -2.10
CA ALA A 137 -1.84 5.85 -3.07
C ALA A 137 -3.36 5.97 -3.27
N VAL A 138 -4.12 6.12 -2.19
CA VAL A 138 -5.58 6.33 -2.27
C VAL A 138 -5.92 7.69 -2.87
N PHE A 139 -5.13 8.76 -2.63
CA PHE A 139 -5.29 10.04 -3.32
C PHE A 139 -5.07 9.92 -4.83
N ILE A 140 -4.13 9.11 -5.29
CA ILE A 140 -3.91 8.82 -6.72
C ILE A 140 -5.16 8.14 -7.31
N VAL A 141 -5.74 7.14 -6.63
CA VAL A 141 -6.97 6.48 -7.07
C VAL A 141 -8.12 7.49 -7.14
N ARG A 142 -8.32 8.29 -6.09
CA ARG A 142 -9.33 9.35 -6.04
C ARG A 142 -9.16 10.34 -7.21
N TRP A 143 -7.96 10.82 -7.44
CA TRP A 143 -7.68 11.75 -8.53
C TRP A 143 -8.05 11.16 -9.88
N SER A 144 -7.70 9.89 -10.12
CA SER A 144 -8.06 9.20 -11.36
C SER A 144 -9.57 9.04 -11.54
N MET A 145 -10.32 8.79 -10.45
CA MET A 145 -11.79 8.72 -10.47
C MET A 145 -12.45 10.06 -10.82
N LEU A 146 -11.91 11.17 -10.30
CA LEU A 146 -12.49 12.49 -10.49
C LEU A 146 -12.17 13.10 -11.86
N ARG A 147 -11.20 12.57 -12.58
CA ARG A 147 -10.73 13.11 -13.87
C ARG A 147 -11.50 12.54 -15.08
N ASN A 148 -12.28 11.49 -14.89
CA ASN A 148 -13.08 10.84 -15.91
C ASN A 148 -14.56 10.89 -15.58
#